data_09221a9778f319845d8ec5ea904647c7
#
_entry.id   09221a9778f319845d8ec5ea904647c7
#
_cell.length_a   1.000
_cell.length_b   1.000
_cell.length_c   1.000
_cell.angle_alpha   90.00
_cell.angle_beta   90.00
_cell.angle_gamma   90.00
#
_symmetry.space_group_name_H-M   'P 1'
#
loop_
_entity.id
_entity.type
_entity.pdbx_description
1 polymer ?
#
loop_
_entity_poly.entity_id
_entity_poly.type
_entity_poly.pdbx_seq_one_letter_code
_entity_poly.pdbx_strand_id
1 'polypeptide(L)'
;MKKIVKEHNKKRIVLIISFCMSAVLFGGCTPARLIQQAINDQLEQAVVGETQQVSSTSTDRYAYQQLQTEEQQVYDQILDCVMQHKDCVAVSTKDENVLEKAYECVMADYGELFWFSGYQYNTYSNFDQIIGLEFMPSYIYTEQEREELQQQVDMVANTWLAEVPADATDYEKTKFVYETLIKQVDYDTESENNQNILSVFIGKKTVCQGYADATQYLLHQLGIPAIVVTGTAGGENHAWNLVNLDGEYYYIDTTWGNTHFLGEWQGTKKIDYGYLNARTQDLAQTHTSQMPFAMPACESVVDNYFYREGLYFEAADMAVIGQKVTQEYLQGEKEICLRMSNLQDYLQVKEHLIDKEEVFQYCNGAREITYFENQSLCILTILL
;
A
#
# COMPACT_ATOMS: atom_id res chain seq x y z
N MET A 1 3.81 -13.67 10.26
CA MET A 1 3.26 -12.39 10.72
C MET A 1 3.86 -12.02 12.07
N LYS A 2 4.91 -11.21 12.10
CA LYS A 2 5.27 -10.52 13.34
C LYS A 2 4.20 -9.45 13.55
N LYS A 3 3.34 -9.64 14.56
CA LYS A 3 2.56 -8.54 15.11
C LYS A 3 3.51 -7.36 15.25
N ILE A 4 3.19 -6.22 14.60
CA ILE A 4 3.70 -4.94 15.06
C ILE A 4 3.13 -4.82 16.47
N VAL A 5 3.93 -5.23 17.44
CA VAL A 5 3.56 -5.13 18.84
C VAL A 5 3.65 -3.65 19.15
N LYS A 6 2.48 -3.00 19.27
CA LYS A 6 2.37 -1.76 20.00
C LYS A 6 2.82 -2.06 21.43
N GLU A 7 4.12 -1.99 21.72
CA GLU A 7 4.60 -1.90 23.08
C GLU A 7 4.26 -0.51 23.60
N HIS A 8 3.06 -0.38 24.14
CA HIS A 8 2.66 0.79 24.91
C HIS A 8 3.43 0.80 26.22
N ASN A 9 4.69 1.21 26.18
CA ASN A 9 5.39 1.60 27.40
C ASN A 9 4.86 2.97 27.84
N LYS A 10 3.70 2.98 28.50
CA LYS A 10 3.18 4.18 29.18
C LYS A 10 4.10 4.49 30.37
N LYS A 11 5.23 5.12 30.16
CA LYS A 11 5.97 5.81 31.23
C LYS A 11 5.20 7.08 31.53
N ARG A 12 4.28 7.03 32.50
CA ARG A 12 3.73 8.25 33.10
C ARG A 12 4.85 8.89 33.91
N ILE A 13 5.54 9.87 33.37
CA ILE A 13 6.43 10.76 34.13
C ILE A 13 5.53 11.79 34.76
N VAL A 14 5.12 11.56 36.01
CA VAL A 14 4.44 12.56 36.83
C VAL A 14 5.49 13.49 37.36
N LEU A 15 5.71 14.60 36.71
CA LEU A 15 6.56 15.67 37.26
C LEU A 15 5.76 16.44 38.32
N ILE A 16 5.99 16.13 39.60
CA ILE A 16 5.54 16.97 40.69
C ILE A 16 6.54 18.13 40.83
N ILE A 17 6.34 19.18 40.06
CA ILE A 17 7.07 20.44 40.28
C ILE A 17 6.32 21.17 41.37
N SER A 18 6.87 21.15 42.61
CA SER A 18 6.42 21.99 43.70
C SER A 18 6.81 23.44 43.41
N PHE A 19 5.91 24.19 42.78
CA PHE A 19 6.08 25.61 42.57
C PHE A 19 5.67 26.32 43.89
N CYS A 20 6.63 26.91 44.60
CA CYS A 20 6.33 27.84 45.68
C CYS A 20 5.60 29.06 45.13
N MET A 21 4.28 29.07 45.23
CA MET A 21 3.47 30.25 44.96
C MET A 21 3.71 31.28 46.03
N SER A 22 4.49 32.31 45.73
CA SER A 22 4.37 33.60 46.43
C SER A 22 3.04 34.23 46.00
N ALA A 23 2.01 34.05 46.79
CA ALA A 23 0.69 34.62 46.54
C ALA A 23 0.77 36.14 46.56
N VAL A 24 0.71 36.79 45.42
CA VAL A 24 0.33 38.19 45.33
C VAL A 24 -1.18 38.23 45.27
N LEU A 25 -1.78 38.53 46.44
CA LEU A 25 -3.21 38.83 46.56
C LEU A 25 -3.50 40.18 45.89
N PHE A 26 -3.89 40.14 44.59
CA PHE A 26 -4.67 41.22 44.00
C PHE A 26 -6.02 40.63 43.55
N GLY A 27 -7.10 41.20 44.17
CA GLY A 27 -8.46 40.76 43.92
C GLY A 27 -8.88 40.98 42.48
N GLY A 28 -9.20 39.89 41.83
CA GLY A 28 -9.90 39.79 40.56
C GLY A 28 -10.14 38.32 40.28
N CYS A 29 -11.38 37.92 40.07
CA CYS A 29 -11.74 36.55 39.70
C CYS A 29 -11.16 36.18 38.34
N THR A 30 -9.88 35.88 38.28
CA THR A 30 -9.29 35.20 37.15
C THR A 30 -9.73 33.73 37.28
N PRO A 31 -10.43 33.15 36.32
CA PRO A 31 -10.89 31.78 36.45
C PRO A 31 -9.69 30.85 36.67
N ALA A 32 -9.74 30.01 37.70
CA ALA A 32 -8.67 29.03 38.01
C ALA A 32 -8.22 28.22 36.79
N ARG A 33 -9.10 28.03 35.82
CA ARG A 33 -8.82 27.40 34.51
C ARG A 33 -7.75 28.13 33.70
N LEU A 34 -7.77 29.49 33.63
CA LEU A 34 -6.78 30.26 32.85
C LEU A 34 -5.39 30.19 33.49
N ILE A 35 -5.32 30.16 34.81
CA ILE A 35 -4.05 30.00 35.53
C ILE A 35 -3.50 28.58 35.32
N GLN A 36 -4.37 27.56 35.38
CA GLN A 36 -3.99 26.19 35.15
C GLN A 36 -3.52 25.99 33.70
N GLN A 37 -4.20 26.57 32.73
CA GLN A 37 -3.81 26.53 31.32
C GLN A 37 -2.45 27.22 31.11
N ALA A 38 -2.19 28.40 31.63
CA ALA A 38 -0.91 29.07 31.51
C ALA A 38 0.25 28.28 32.17
N ILE A 39 -0.02 27.58 33.29
CA ILE A 39 0.95 26.69 33.91
C ILE A 39 1.22 25.49 33.00
N ASN A 40 0.19 24.88 32.40
CA ASN A 40 0.36 23.78 31.50
C ASN A 40 1.15 24.16 30.25
N ASP A 41 0.86 25.32 29.65
CA ASP A 41 1.59 25.85 28.48
C ASP A 41 3.08 26.09 28.79
N GLN A 42 3.40 26.60 29.98
CA GLN A 42 4.80 26.76 30.42
C GLN A 42 5.48 25.42 30.69
N LEU A 43 4.78 24.44 31.25
CA LEU A 43 5.30 23.11 31.49
C LEU A 43 5.48 22.33 30.16
N GLU A 44 4.57 22.51 29.22
CA GLU A 44 4.70 21.96 27.89
C GLU A 44 6.00 22.43 27.22
N GLN A 45 6.22 23.73 27.16
CA GLN A 45 7.46 24.30 26.61
C GLN A 45 8.72 23.86 27.35
N ALA A 46 8.65 23.67 28.65
CA ALA A 46 9.82 23.30 29.47
C ALA A 46 10.16 21.80 29.40
N VAL A 47 9.17 20.94 29.18
CA VAL A 47 9.30 19.46 29.29
C VAL A 47 9.27 18.78 27.93
N VAL A 48 8.40 19.24 27.05
CA VAL A 48 8.23 18.66 25.70
C VAL A 48 9.13 19.38 24.69
N GLY A 49 9.54 20.60 24.97
CA GLY A 49 10.30 21.45 24.06
C GLY A 49 9.40 22.20 23.06
N GLU A 50 10.02 23.00 22.21
CA GLU A 50 9.29 23.66 21.12
C GLU A 50 8.94 22.67 20.06
N THR A 51 7.64 22.53 19.77
CA THR A 51 7.18 21.80 18.58
C THR A 51 7.66 22.52 17.33
N GLN A 52 8.50 21.87 16.55
CA GLN A 52 9.01 22.45 15.30
C GLN A 52 7.89 22.47 14.25
N GLN A 53 7.68 23.64 13.63
CA GLN A 53 6.91 23.71 12.41
C GLN A 53 7.78 23.18 11.26
N VAL A 54 7.35 22.08 10.66
CA VAL A 54 7.97 21.48 9.48
C VAL A 54 7.20 21.93 8.24
N SER A 55 7.92 22.38 7.21
CA SER A 55 7.29 22.67 5.91
C SER A 55 6.96 21.36 5.22
N SER A 56 5.70 21.15 4.86
CA SER A 56 5.28 19.93 4.19
C SER A 56 5.91 19.80 2.80
N THR A 57 6.44 18.62 2.51
CA THR A 57 6.85 18.18 1.17
C THR A 57 5.90 17.12 0.59
N SER A 58 4.80 16.84 1.30
CA SER A 58 3.88 15.73 1.02
C SER A 58 2.49 16.19 0.56
N THR A 59 2.35 17.45 0.14
CA THR A 59 1.04 18.04 -0.23
C THR A 59 0.35 17.35 -1.41
N ASP A 60 1.08 16.62 -2.23
CA ASP A 60 0.63 15.81 -3.37
C ASP A 60 0.35 14.34 -2.99
N ARG A 61 0.69 13.92 -1.77
CA ARG A 61 0.47 12.56 -1.30
C ARG A 61 -0.98 12.32 -0.92
N TYR A 62 -1.50 11.17 -1.32
CA TYR A 62 -2.93 10.87 -1.17
C TYR A 62 -3.37 10.77 0.29
N ALA A 63 -2.66 9.99 1.12
CA ALA A 63 -3.05 9.82 2.53
C ALA A 63 -2.88 11.13 3.32
N TYR A 64 -1.85 11.93 3.03
CA TYR A 64 -1.69 13.28 3.57
C TYR A 64 -2.91 14.17 3.31
N GLN A 65 -3.44 14.13 2.09
CA GLN A 65 -4.60 14.93 1.69
C GLN A 65 -5.90 14.55 2.42
N GLN A 66 -5.97 13.33 2.99
CA GLN A 66 -7.12 12.90 3.77
C GLN A 66 -7.08 13.39 5.24
N LEU A 67 -6.01 14.05 5.64
CA LEU A 67 -5.78 14.52 7.01
C LEU A 67 -6.30 15.95 7.23
N GLN A 68 -6.75 16.22 8.46
CA GLN A 68 -7.05 17.57 8.91
C GLN A 68 -5.73 18.34 9.20
N THR A 69 -5.79 19.66 9.30
CA THR A 69 -4.59 20.50 9.48
C THR A 69 -3.71 20.09 10.68
N GLU A 70 -4.31 19.75 11.82
CA GLU A 70 -3.55 19.26 13.00
C GLU A 70 -2.88 17.92 12.70
N GLU A 71 -3.60 16.99 12.07
CA GLU A 71 -3.08 15.68 11.67
C GLU A 71 -1.94 15.79 10.64
N GLN A 72 -2.06 16.74 9.70
CA GLN A 72 -1.01 17.05 8.71
C GLN A 72 0.28 17.57 9.36
N GLN A 73 0.17 18.42 10.38
CA GLN A 73 1.34 18.88 11.12
C GLN A 73 2.06 17.72 11.83
N VAL A 74 1.30 16.82 12.44
CA VAL A 74 1.86 15.64 13.11
C VAL A 74 2.49 14.69 12.09
N TYR A 75 1.85 14.48 10.93
CA TYR A 75 2.40 13.71 9.83
C TYR A 75 3.75 14.26 9.37
N ASP A 76 3.85 15.57 9.11
CA ASP A 76 5.08 16.20 8.68
C ASP A 76 6.19 16.07 9.74
N GLN A 77 5.86 16.18 11.03
CA GLN A 77 6.81 16.02 12.14
C GLN A 77 7.32 14.56 12.24
N ILE A 78 6.43 13.57 12.08
CA ILE A 78 6.81 12.16 12.06
C ILE A 78 7.73 11.88 10.87
N LEU A 79 7.33 12.29 9.67
CA LEU A 79 8.09 12.07 8.45
C LEU A 79 9.49 12.71 8.55
N ASP A 80 9.57 13.99 8.97
CA ASP A 80 10.84 14.68 9.15
C ASP A 80 11.75 13.96 10.17
N CYS A 81 11.17 13.51 11.29
CA CYS A 81 11.89 12.75 12.31
C CYS A 81 12.50 11.47 11.74
N VAL A 82 11.71 10.69 11.00
CA VAL A 82 12.13 9.41 10.41
C VAL A 82 13.14 9.62 9.28
N MET A 83 12.90 10.59 8.40
CA MET A 83 13.78 10.89 7.27
C MET A 83 15.16 11.41 7.70
N GLN A 84 15.21 12.23 8.77
CA GLN A 84 16.45 12.73 9.34
C GLN A 84 17.06 11.82 10.41
N HIS A 85 16.53 10.63 10.61
CA HIS A 85 17.02 9.64 11.56
C HIS A 85 17.15 10.18 13.00
N LYS A 86 16.19 11.03 13.43
CA LYS A 86 16.18 11.60 14.77
C LYS A 86 15.71 10.59 15.81
N ASP A 87 16.21 10.68 17.03
CA ASP A 87 15.82 9.80 18.13
C ASP A 87 14.38 10.02 18.59
N CYS A 88 13.90 11.28 18.54
CA CYS A 88 12.55 11.64 18.94
C CYS A 88 12.14 13.01 18.38
N VAL A 89 10.84 13.29 18.44
CA VAL A 89 10.26 14.60 18.15
C VAL A 89 9.03 14.86 19.02
N ALA A 90 8.91 16.08 19.56
CA ALA A 90 7.69 16.57 20.17
C ALA A 90 6.65 16.84 19.07
N VAL A 91 5.47 16.22 19.15
CA VAL A 91 4.42 16.38 18.14
C VAL A 91 3.37 17.41 18.56
N SER A 92 2.79 18.10 17.56
CA SER A 92 1.83 19.20 17.75
C SER A 92 0.42 18.73 18.13
N THR A 93 0.31 17.62 18.86
CA THR A 93 -0.97 17.11 19.35
C THR A 93 -0.84 16.57 20.78
N LYS A 94 -1.98 16.48 21.47
CA LYS A 94 -2.13 15.83 22.78
C LYS A 94 -3.05 14.60 22.69
N ASP A 95 -3.55 14.29 21.48
CA ASP A 95 -4.42 13.15 21.20
C ASP A 95 -3.63 12.01 20.57
N GLU A 96 -3.59 10.88 21.28
CA GLU A 96 -2.92 9.66 20.83
C GLU A 96 -3.53 9.12 19.51
N ASN A 97 -4.83 9.37 19.26
CA ASN A 97 -5.47 8.93 18.01
C ASN A 97 -5.02 9.77 16.80
N VAL A 98 -4.75 11.07 17.00
CA VAL A 98 -4.19 11.94 15.97
C VAL A 98 -2.77 11.48 15.60
N LEU A 99 -1.95 11.14 16.62
CA LEU A 99 -0.61 10.60 16.40
C LEU A 99 -0.67 9.28 15.63
N GLU A 100 -1.55 8.34 16.03
CA GLU A 100 -1.72 7.06 15.39
C GLU A 100 -2.14 7.21 13.92
N LYS A 101 -3.18 8.01 13.67
CA LYS A 101 -3.69 8.26 12.32
C LYS A 101 -2.64 8.90 11.40
N ALA A 102 -1.91 9.90 11.91
CA ALA A 102 -0.84 10.56 11.16
C ALA A 102 0.27 9.55 10.80
N TYR A 103 0.68 8.70 11.75
CA TYR A 103 1.64 7.63 11.51
C TYR A 103 1.17 6.64 10.43
N GLU A 104 -0.08 6.16 10.52
CA GLU A 104 -0.63 5.23 9.53
C GLU A 104 -0.67 5.86 8.12
N CYS A 105 -0.93 7.17 8.03
CA CYS A 105 -0.89 7.90 6.77
C CYS A 105 0.54 8.07 6.23
N VAL A 106 1.55 8.29 7.09
CA VAL A 106 2.96 8.28 6.66
C VAL A 106 3.33 6.93 6.07
N MET A 107 2.96 5.83 6.73
CA MET A 107 3.27 4.48 6.24
C MET A 107 2.52 4.12 4.95
N ALA A 108 1.33 4.69 4.73
CA ALA A 108 0.59 4.51 3.48
C ALA A 108 1.25 5.24 2.30
N ASP A 109 1.76 6.45 2.53
CA ASP A 109 2.37 7.27 1.49
C ASP A 109 3.85 6.94 1.21
N TYR A 110 4.54 6.27 2.14
CA TYR A 110 5.99 6.01 2.10
C TYR A 110 6.32 4.55 2.50
N GLY A 111 5.94 3.58 1.69
CA GLY A 111 6.25 2.16 1.89
C GLY A 111 7.75 1.84 1.80
N GLU A 112 8.55 2.77 1.26
CA GLU A 112 10.00 2.64 1.15
C GLU A 112 10.79 2.82 2.46
N LEU A 113 10.16 3.18 3.57
CA LEU A 113 10.83 3.45 4.85
C LEU A 113 11.35 2.17 5.54
N PHE A 114 12.15 1.37 4.84
CA PHE A 114 12.61 0.05 5.26
C PHE A 114 13.52 0.06 6.51
N TRP A 115 14.12 1.20 6.84
CA TRP A 115 15.01 1.36 8.01
C TRP A 115 14.27 1.58 9.32
N PHE A 116 12.95 1.70 9.25
CA PHE A 116 12.07 2.06 10.34
C PHE A 116 11.05 0.93 10.59
N SER A 117 10.93 0.46 11.84
CA SER A 117 10.11 -0.72 12.17
C SER A 117 8.89 -0.40 13.02
N GLY A 118 8.66 0.87 13.34
CA GLY A 118 7.56 1.31 14.18
C GLY A 118 8.01 2.36 15.20
N TYR A 119 7.16 2.66 16.16
CA TYR A 119 7.44 3.73 17.12
C TYR A 119 6.96 3.40 18.53
N GLN A 120 7.52 4.13 19.47
CA GLN A 120 7.02 4.31 20.82
C GLN A 120 6.68 5.78 21.02
N TYR A 121 5.90 6.11 22.03
CA TYR A 121 5.68 7.52 22.39
C TYR A 121 5.65 7.71 23.90
N ASN A 122 6.12 8.87 24.35
CA ASN A 122 5.97 9.33 25.71
C ASN A 122 4.75 10.25 25.81
N THR A 123 3.98 10.06 26.88
CA THR A 123 2.89 10.98 27.23
C THR A 123 3.34 11.80 28.45
N TYR A 124 3.43 13.09 28.29
CA TYR A 124 3.68 14.04 29.36
C TYR A 124 2.36 14.53 29.94
N SER A 125 2.20 14.46 31.23
CA SER A 125 0.96 14.89 31.88
C SER A 125 1.22 15.70 33.17
N ASN A 126 0.34 16.66 33.39
CA ASN A 126 0.27 17.41 34.63
C ASN A 126 -1.05 17.05 35.32
N PHE A 127 -0.96 16.32 36.44
CA PHE A 127 -2.09 15.59 37.03
C PHE A 127 -2.76 14.68 36.02
N ASP A 128 -4.04 14.87 35.73
CA ASP A 128 -4.84 14.09 34.81
C ASP A 128 -4.91 14.68 33.38
N GLN A 129 -4.18 15.78 33.12
CA GLN A 129 -4.19 16.43 31.80
C GLN A 129 -2.91 16.09 31.01
N ILE A 130 -3.07 15.58 29.81
CA ILE A 130 -1.96 15.42 28.86
C ILE A 130 -1.52 16.82 28.43
N ILE A 131 -0.24 17.11 28.57
CA ILE A 131 0.38 18.40 28.21
C ILE A 131 1.24 18.27 26.93
N GLY A 132 1.61 17.07 26.52
CA GLY A 132 2.33 16.85 25.27
C GLY A 132 2.58 15.38 25.00
N LEU A 133 2.89 15.07 23.73
CA LEU A 133 3.32 13.78 23.24
C LEU A 133 4.69 13.91 22.55
N GLU A 134 5.51 12.89 22.70
CA GLU A 134 6.80 12.77 22.03
C GLU A 134 6.85 11.45 21.27
N PHE A 135 7.01 11.54 19.97
CA PHE A 135 7.17 10.40 19.08
C PHE A 135 8.64 9.94 19.08
N MET A 136 8.87 8.63 19.19
CA MET A 136 10.19 8.01 19.22
C MET A 136 10.21 6.85 18.19
N PRO A 137 10.83 7.05 17.03
CA PRO A 137 10.95 5.98 16.02
C PRO A 137 11.85 4.84 16.50
N SER A 138 11.55 3.64 16.02
CA SER A 138 12.40 2.46 16.24
C SER A 138 13.13 2.13 14.95
N TYR A 139 14.42 2.40 14.89
CA TYR A 139 15.25 2.10 13.73
C TYR A 139 15.83 0.70 13.81
N ILE A 140 15.91 0.01 12.67
CA ILE A 140 16.54 -1.31 12.52
C ILE A 140 17.87 -1.25 11.80
N TYR A 141 18.17 -0.11 11.18
CA TYR A 141 19.45 0.18 10.53
C TYR A 141 19.95 1.56 10.99
N THR A 142 21.26 1.72 11.04
CA THR A 142 21.91 3.02 11.20
C THR A 142 21.75 3.86 9.92
N GLU A 143 21.98 5.16 10.01
CA GLU A 143 21.92 6.06 8.85
C GLU A 143 22.86 5.60 7.72
N GLN A 144 24.10 5.18 8.06
CA GLN A 144 25.05 4.68 7.09
C GLN A 144 24.56 3.37 6.43
N GLU A 145 24.07 2.41 7.19
CA GLU A 145 23.51 1.16 6.65
C GLU A 145 22.31 1.43 5.75
N ARG A 146 21.44 2.38 6.14
CA ARG A 146 20.31 2.83 5.32
C ARG A 146 20.79 3.33 3.94
N GLU A 147 21.80 4.20 3.92
CA GLU A 147 22.33 4.74 2.67
C GLU A 147 22.93 3.65 1.77
N GLU A 148 23.69 2.72 2.34
CA GLU A 148 24.28 1.60 1.60
C GLU A 148 23.21 0.64 1.04
N LEU A 149 22.16 0.35 1.81
CA LEU A 149 21.04 -0.49 1.38
C LEU A 149 20.16 0.21 0.35
N GLN A 150 19.92 1.53 0.51
CA GLN A 150 19.17 2.32 -0.46
C GLN A 150 19.86 2.33 -1.84
N GLN A 151 21.18 2.46 -1.89
CA GLN A 151 21.92 2.37 -3.15
C GLN A 151 21.75 1.02 -3.85
N GLN A 152 21.67 -0.07 -3.10
CA GLN A 152 21.41 -1.40 -3.68
C GLN A 152 19.97 -1.51 -4.21
N VAL A 153 18.98 -1.01 -3.46
CA VAL A 153 17.58 -0.93 -3.91
C VAL A 153 17.48 -0.13 -5.20
N ASP A 154 18.07 1.07 -5.22
CA ASP A 154 18.04 1.97 -6.38
C ASP A 154 18.67 1.35 -7.62
N MET A 155 19.80 0.64 -7.45
CA MET A 155 20.48 -0.04 -8.55
C MET A 155 19.59 -1.09 -9.21
N VAL A 156 18.88 -1.90 -8.42
CA VAL A 156 17.99 -2.94 -8.94
C VAL A 156 16.73 -2.31 -9.56
N ALA A 157 16.12 -1.34 -8.88
CA ALA A 157 14.96 -0.63 -9.38
C ALA A 157 15.26 0.06 -10.72
N ASN A 158 16.37 0.80 -10.80
CA ASN A 158 16.79 1.46 -12.04
C ASN A 158 17.07 0.47 -13.17
N THR A 159 17.64 -0.71 -12.85
CA THR A 159 17.86 -1.77 -13.85
C THR A 159 16.53 -2.27 -14.43
N TRP A 160 15.52 -2.49 -13.60
CA TRP A 160 14.21 -2.89 -14.08
C TRP A 160 13.51 -1.76 -14.86
N LEU A 161 13.51 -0.55 -14.32
CA LEU A 161 12.81 0.58 -14.92
C LEU A 161 13.45 1.07 -16.24
N ALA A 162 14.73 0.74 -16.49
CA ALA A 162 15.38 1.03 -17.77
C ALA A 162 14.75 0.30 -18.98
N GLU A 163 13.94 -0.74 -18.72
CA GLU A 163 13.21 -1.47 -19.76
C GLU A 163 11.88 -0.78 -20.15
N VAL A 164 11.42 0.21 -19.37
CA VAL A 164 10.17 0.94 -19.65
C VAL A 164 10.40 1.92 -20.82
N PRO A 165 9.59 1.86 -21.90
CA PRO A 165 9.69 2.82 -22.99
C PRO A 165 9.47 4.27 -22.51
N ALA A 166 10.25 5.21 -23.06
CA ALA A 166 10.17 6.61 -22.65
C ALA A 166 8.81 7.28 -22.92
N ASP A 167 8.06 6.75 -23.89
CA ASP A 167 6.73 7.19 -24.29
C ASP A 167 5.60 6.31 -23.74
N ALA A 168 5.92 5.40 -22.80
CA ALA A 168 4.94 4.53 -22.18
C ALA A 168 3.86 5.32 -21.46
N THR A 169 2.61 4.97 -21.69
CA THR A 169 1.44 5.48 -20.96
C THR A 169 1.46 5.02 -19.51
N ASP A 170 0.69 5.66 -18.64
CA ASP A 170 0.61 5.26 -17.23
C ASP A 170 0.06 3.84 -17.05
N TYR A 171 -0.85 3.41 -17.92
CA TYR A 171 -1.29 2.01 -18.00
C TYR A 171 -0.12 1.05 -18.29
N GLU A 172 0.68 1.34 -19.33
CA GLU A 172 1.81 0.49 -19.72
C GLU A 172 2.89 0.42 -18.65
N LYS A 173 3.19 1.56 -17.99
CA LYS A 173 4.10 1.62 -16.85
C LYS A 173 3.59 0.77 -15.68
N THR A 174 2.31 0.87 -15.36
CA THR A 174 1.68 0.14 -14.27
C THR A 174 1.67 -1.36 -14.54
N LYS A 175 1.30 -1.76 -15.77
CA LYS A 175 1.37 -3.15 -16.23
C LYS A 175 2.80 -3.70 -16.16
N PHE A 176 3.78 -2.91 -16.60
CA PHE A 176 5.20 -3.28 -16.53
C PHE A 176 5.66 -3.55 -15.09
N VAL A 177 5.34 -2.66 -14.15
CA VAL A 177 5.70 -2.81 -12.73
C VAL A 177 5.06 -4.08 -12.15
N TYR A 178 3.76 -4.28 -12.40
CA TYR A 178 3.01 -5.46 -11.97
C TYR A 178 3.64 -6.76 -12.46
N GLU A 179 3.87 -6.87 -13.77
CA GLU A 179 4.46 -8.04 -14.38
C GLU A 179 5.89 -8.30 -13.92
N THR A 180 6.69 -7.24 -13.79
CA THR A 180 8.10 -7.34 -13.37
C THR A 180 8.19 -7.89 -11.95
N LEU A 181 7.42 -7.34 -11.02
CA LEU A 181 7.42 -7.82 -9.64
C LEU A 181 6.99 -9.30 -9.55
N ILE A 182 5.90 -9.67 -10.22
CA ILE A 182 5.43 -11.05 -10.22
C ILE A 182 6.48 -12.00 -10.82
N LYS A 183 7.12 -11.62 -11.92
CA LYS A 183 8.14 -12.45 -12.60
C LYS A 183 9.42 -12.58 -11.79
N GLN A 184 9.88 -11.49 -11.15
CA GLN A 184 11.19 -11.39 -10.51
C GLN A 184 11.22 -11.81 -9.04
N VAL A 185 10.07 -11.84 -8.37
CA VAL A 185 10.00 -12.01 -6.91
C VAL A 185 9.09 -13.18 -6.57
N ASP A 186 9.51 -14.04 -5.64
CA ASP A 186 8.72 -15.15 -5.13
C ASP A 186 8.02 -14.79 -3.82
N TYR A 187 6.86 -15.41 -3.57
CA TYR A 187 6.19 -15.31 -2.28
C TYR A 187 6.82 -16.29 -1.28
N ASP A 188 7.34 -15.77 -0.16
CA ASP A 188 8.01 -16.56 0.86
C ASP A 188 7.86 -15.92 2.25
N THR A 189 7.15 -16.60 3.14
CA THR A 189 6.91 -16.15 4.52
C THR A 189 8.13 -16.21 5.41
N GLU A 190 9.13 -16.99 5.02
CA GLU A 190 10.35 -17.22 5.82
C GLU A 190 11.53 -16.33 5.35
N SER A 191 11.33 -15.50 4.32
CA SER A 191 12.40 -14.63 3.82
C SER A 191 12.75 -13.52 4.82
N GLU A 192 14.03 -13.16 4.87
CA GLU A 192 14.49 -12.03 5.67
C GLU A 192 13.90 -10.71 5.16
N ASN A 193 13.62 -9.78 6.06
CA ASN A 193 13.05 -8.47 5.74
C ASN A 193 11.74 -8.52 4.94
N ASN A 194 10.97 -9.61 5.02
CA ASN A 194 9.80 -9.88 4.18
C ASN A 194 8.67 -8.85 4.32
N GLN A 195 8.77 -7.91 5.25
CA GLN A 195 7.80 -6.83 5.48
C GLN A 195 8.25 -5.48 4.89
N ASN A 196 9.27 -5.44 4.03
CA ASN A 196 9.75 -4.21 3.42
C ASN A 196 10.44 -4.46 2.05
N ILE A 197 10.78 -3.40 1.36
CA ILE A 197 11.34 -3.44 -0.01
C ILE A 197 12.68 -4.16 -0.15
N LEU A 198 13.48 -4.33 0.93
CA LEU A 198 14.76 -5.03 0.84
C LEU A 198 14.57 -6.50 0.43
N SER A 199 13.50 -7.13 0.91
CA SER A 199 13.17 -8.51 0.54
C SER A 199 12.87 -8.65 -0.95
N VAL A 200 12.31 -7.62 -1.56
CA VAL A 200 11.99 -7.56 -2.99
C VAL A 200 13.25 -7.30 -3.83
N PHE A 201 13.95 -6.19 -3.57
CA PHE A 201 15.03 -5.74 -4.44
C PHE A 201 16.32 -6.53 -4.22
N ILE A 202 16.61 -6.96 -2.99
CA ILE A 202 17.81 -7.70 -2.64
C ILE A 202 17.51 -9.20 -2.52
N GLY A 203 16.48 -9.56 -1.72
CA GLY A 203 16.15 -10.96 -1.41
C GLY A 203 15.44 -11.71 -2.53
N LYS A 204 14.71 -11.03 -3.42
CA LYS A 204 13.84 -11.60 -4.47
C LYS A 204 12.75 -12.51 -3.92
N LYS A 205 12.41 -12.37 -2.64
CA LYS A 205 11.41 -13.17 -1.93
C LYS A 205 10.75 -12.32 -0.86
N THR A 206 9.44 -12.24 -0.86
CA THR A 206 8.70 -11.34 0.04
C THR A 206 7.31 -11.87 0.38
N VAL A 207 6.57 -11.12 1.19
CA VAL A 207 5.14 -11.30 1.45
C VAL A 207 4.35 -10.09 0.92
N CYS A 208 3.05 -10.05 1.17
CA CYS A 208 2.15 -9.00 0.66
C CYS A 208 2.63 -7.57 0.96
N GLN A 209 3.14 -7.30 2.16
CA GLN A 209 3.65 -5.97 2.52
C GLN A 209 4.81 -5.55 1.60
N GLY A 210 5.83 -6.39 1.44
CA GLY A 210 6.96 -6.04 0.58
C GLY A 210 6.56 -5.91 -0.90
N TYR A 211 5.61 -6.72 -1.39
CA TYR A 211 5.04 -6.52 -2.74
C TYR A 211 4.37 -5.16 -2.88
N ALA A 212 3.52 -4.77 -1.92
CA ALA A 212 2.80 -3.49 -1.96
C ALA A 212 3.77 -2.30 -1.86
N ASP A 213 4.74 -2.35 -0.96
CA ASP A 213 5.77 -1.32 -0.78
C ASP A 213 6.62 -1.15 -2.06
N ALA A 214 7.05 -2.27 -2.67
CA ALA A 214 7.85 -2.22 -3.90
C ALA A 214 7.03 -1.77 -5.12
N THR A 215 5.75 -2.13 -5.20
CA THR A 215 4.84 -1.62 -6.23
C THR A 215 4.73 -0.10 -6.15
N GLN A 216 4.47 0.44 -4.96
CA GLN A 216 4.43 1.89 -4.72
C GLN A 216 5.75 2.55 -5.07
N TYR A 217 6.87 2.01 -4.59
CA TYR A 217 8.20 2.56 -4.84
C TYR A 217 8.52 2.69 -6.34
N LEU A 218 8.29 1.62 -7.12
CA LEU A 218 8.54 1.64 -8.56
C LEU A 218 7.59 2.58 -9.31
N LEU A 219 6.32 2.63 -8.92
CA LEU A 219 5.33 3.55 -9.52
C LEU A 219 5.70 5.01 -9.25
N HIS A 220 6.13 5.35 -8.03
CA HIS A 220 6.62 6.70 -7.70
C HIS A 220 7.83 7.10 -8.56
N GLN A 221 8.77 6.17 -8.81
CA GLN A 221 9.91 6.44 -9.70
C GLN A 221 9.48 6.72 -11.16
N LEU A 222 8.33 6.19 -11.57
CA LEU A 222 7.72 6.43 -12.89
C LEU A 222 6.77 7.64 -12.92
N GLY A 223 6.62 8.36 -11.79
CA GLY A 223 5.75 9.53 -11.66
C GLY A 223 4.27 9.20 -11.47
N ILE A 224 3.93 7.96 -11.13
CA ILE A 224 2.54 7.51 -10.89
C ILE A 224 2.24 7.57 -9.39
N PRO A 225 1.21 8.35 -8.96
CA PRO A 225 0.80 8.39 -7.56
C PRO A 225 0.21 7.05 -7.11
N ALA A 226 0.73 6.55 -6.00
CA ALA A 226 0.29 5.30 -5.39
C ALA A 226 0.38 5.35 -3.87
N ILE A 227 -0.48 4.62 -3.17
CA ILE A 227 -0.37 4.37 -1.73
C ILE A 227 -0.40 2.89 -1.42
N VAL A 228 0.17 2.52 -0.29
CA VAL A 228 -0.04 1.20 0.30
C VAL A 228 -1.36 1.20 1.06
N VAL A 229 -2.22 0.24 0.75
CA VAL A 229 -3.49 0.01 1.44
C VAL A 229 -3.34 -1.22 2.32
N THR A 230 -3.74 -1.12 3.57
CA THR A 230 -3.77 -2.24 4.51
C THR A 230 -5.20 -2.64 4.86
N GLY A 231 -5.39 -3.90 5.18
CA GLY A 231 -6.70 -4.44 5.53
C GLY A 231 -6.69 -5.96 5.59
N THR A 232 -7.76 -6.58 5.10
CA THR A 232 -7.87 -8.04 5.01
C THR A 232 -8.20 -8.48 3.59
N ALA A 233 -7.65 -9.61 3.17
CA ALA A 233 -8.00 -10.31 1.94
C ALA A 233 -8.15 -11.80 2.22
N GLY A 234 -9.24 -12.43 1.75
CA GLY A 234 -9.53 -13.83 2.05
C GLY A 234 -9.65 -14.14 3.55
N GLY A 235 -9.92 -13.14 4.38
CA GLY A 235 -10.02 -13.27 5.85
C GLY A 235 -8.69 -13.13 6.62
N GLU A 236 -7.56 -12.92 5.94
CA GLU A 236 -6.25 -12.70 6.53
C GLU A 236 -5.78 -11.25 6.35
N ASN A 237 -4.86 -10.78 7.22
CA ASN A 237 -4.27 -9.45 7.07
C ASN A 237 -3.50 -9.38 5.75
N HIS A 238 -3.69 -8.28 5.04
CA HIS A 238 -3.17 -8.12 3.70
C HIS A 238 -2.78 -6.67 3.41
N ALA A 239 -1.89 -6.49 2.41
CA ALA A 239 -1.50 -5.20 1.88
C ALA A 239 -1.51 -5.24 0.34
N TRP A 240 -2.03 -4.16 -0.26
CA TRP A 240 -2.10 -3.94 -1.70
C TRP A 240 -1.96 -2.45 -2.02
N ASN A 241 -2.26 -2.00 -3.22
CA ASN A 241 -2.08 -0.60 -3.59
C ASN A 241 -3.36 0.04 -4.14
N LEU A 242 -3.52 1.33 -3.87
CA LEU A 242 -4.37 2.24 -4.63
C LEU A 242 -3.45 3.09 -5.51
N VAL A 243 -3.80 3.24 -6.79
CA VAL A 243 -3.05 4.03 -7.77
C VAL A 243 -3.95 5.05 -8.44
N ASN A 244 -3.37 6.17 -8.88
CA ASN A 244 -4.05 7.18 -9.68
C ASN A 244 -3.44 7.21 -11.07
N LEU A 245 -4.24 6.91 -12.10
CA LEU A 245 -3.86 6.95 -13.51
C LEU A 245 -4.71 8.02 -14.19
N ASP A 246 -4.10 9.10 -14.62
CA ASP A 246 -4.77 10.21 -15.32
C ASP A 246 -6.01 10.78 -14.58
N GLY A 247 -5.99 10.75 -13.25
CA GLY A 247 -7.07 11.26 -12.38
C GLY A 247 -8.11 10.22 -11.96
N GLU A 248 -8.03 8.99 -12.48
CA GLU A 248 -8.89 7.86 -12.12
C GLU A 248 -8.19 6.91 -11.16
N TYR A 249 -8.92 6.39 -10.17
CA TYR A 249 -8.36 5.48 -9.17
C TYR A 249 -8.61 4.03 -9.52
N TYR A 250 -7.61 3.18 -9.23
CA TYR A 250 -7.64 1.74 -9.41
C TYR A 250 -6.92 1.04 -8.25
N TYR A 251 -7.26 -0.22 -8.02
CA TYR A 251 -6.52 -1.08 -7.11
C TYR A 251 -5.54 -1.97 -7.87
N ILE A 252 -4.38 -2.24 -7.25
CA ILE A 252 -3.40 -3.21 -7.72
C ILE A 252 -3.05 -4.13 -6.57
N ASP A 253 -3.13 -5.44 -6.79
CA ASP A 253 -2.63 -6.44 -5.85
C ASP A 253 -1.65 -7.38 -6.55
N THR A 254 -0.37 -7.04 -6.43
CA THR A 254 0.73 -7.79 -7.03
C THR A 254 0.90 -9.17 -6.36
N THR A 255 0.47 -9.33 -5.11
CA THR A 255 0.51 -10.62 -4.40
C THR A 255 -0.51 -11.60 -4.97
N TRP A 256 -1.77 -11.19 -5.06
CA TRP A 256 -2.85 -12.02 -5.60
C TRP A 256 -2.74 -12.22 -7.12
N GLY A 257 -2.06 -11.31 -7.80
CA GLY A 257 -1.67 -11.47 -9.20
C GLY A 257 -0.65 -12.59 -9.44
N ASN A 258 0.07 -13.02 -8.40
CA ASN A 258 1.04 -14.10 -8.47
C ASN A 258 0.35 -15.45 -8.24
N THR A 259 0.09 -16.22 -9.31
CA THR A 259 -0.64 -17.50 -9.24
C THR A 259 0.00 -18.53 -8.30
N HIS A 260 1.30 -18.45 -8.02
CA HIS A 260 1.96 -19.30 -7.03
C HIS A 260 1.57 -18.99 -5.59
N PHE A 261 1.20 -17.74 -5.29
CA PHE A 261 0.75 -17.36 -3.95
C PHE A 261 -0.53 -18.10 -3.55
N LEU A 262 -1.50 -18.18 -4.44
CA LEU A 262 -2.79 -18.83 -4.17
C LEU A 262 -2.68 -20.36 -4.06
N GLY A 263 -1.54 -20.95 -4.44
CA GLY A 263 -1.33 -22.40 -4.40
C GLY A 263 -2.19 -23.20 -5.40
N GLU A 264 -2.94 -22.51 -6.22
CA GLU A 264 -3.88 -23.12 -7.19
C GLU A 264 -3.17 -23.65 -8.42
N TRP A 265 -1.97 -23.16 -8.71
CA TRP A 265 -1.18 -23.52 -9.88
C TRP A 265 0.19 -24.07 -9.49
N GLN A 266 0.48 -25.32 -9.90
CA GLN A 266 1.75 -26.00 -9.64
C GLN A 266 2.74 -25.94 -10.83
N GLY A 267 2.37 -25.27 -11.92
CA GLY A 267 3.19 -25.10 -13.11
C GLY A 267 4.16 -23.90 -13.03
N THR A 268 4.59 -23.38 -14.18
CA THR A 268 5.36 -22.14 -14.27
C THR A 268 4.52 -20.99 -13.73
N LYS A 269 5.15 -20.08 -12.98
CA LYS A 269 4.51 -18.88 -12.43
C LYS A 269 3.80 -18.10 -13.54
N LYS A 270 2.53 -17.79 -13.32
CA LYS A 270 1.66 -17.07 -14.23
C LYS A 270 1.13 -15.81 -13.57
N ILE A 271 0.55 -14.93 -14.36
CA ILE A 271 0.02 -13.64 -13.91
C ILE A 271 -1.49 -13.67 -13.97
N ASP A 272 -2.16 -13.43 -12.86
CA ASP A 272 -3.59 -13.15 -12.84
C ASP A 272 -3.81 -11.64 -12.99
N TYR A 273 -4.24 -11.22 -14.17
CA TYR A 273 -4.52 -9.81 -14.45
C TYR A 273 -5.83 -9.29 -13.84
N GLY A 274 -6.57 -10.13 -13.13
CA GLY A 274 -7.76 -9.71 -12.39
C GLY A 274 -7.48 -8.69 -11.30
N TYR A 275 -6.22 -8.62 -10.87
CA TYR A 275 -5.74 -7.74 -9.80
C TYR A 275 -4.90 -6.55 -10.32
N LEU A 276 -4.80 -6.37 -11.63
CA LEU A 276 -4.18 -5.21 -12.26
C LEU A 276 -5.24 -4.17 -12.61
N ASN A 277 -5.12 -2.99 -12.03
CA ASN A 277 -6.06 -1.86 -12.22
C ASN A 277 -7.52 -2.28 -12.00
N ALA A 278 -7.75 -3.00 -10.90
CA ALA A 278 -9.04 -3.53 -10.53
C ALA A 278 -9.96 -2.44 -9.97
N ARG A 279 -11.26 -2.61 -10.17
CA ARG A 279 -12.28 -1.70 -9.61
C ARG A 279 -12.62 -2.10 -8.17
N THR A 280 -13.26 -1.17 -7.44
CA THR A 280 -13.77 -1.46 -6.09
C THR A 280 -14.64 -2.71 -6.06
N GLN A 281 -15.57 -2.85 -7.01
CA GLN A 281 -16.48 -4.00 -7.06
C GLN A 281 -15.76 -5.33 -7.32
N ASP A 282 -14.62 -5.30 -8.01
CA ASP A 282 -13.83 -6.50 -8.33
C ASP A 282 -13.13 -7.04 -7.07
N LEU A 283 -12.58 -6.16 -6.23
CA LEU A 283 -11.91 -6.54 -4.99
C LEU A 283 -12.85 -6.73 -3.80
N ALA A 284 -14.02 -6.07 -3.77
CA ALA A 284 -14.93 -6.08 -2.61
C ALA A 284 -15.40 -7.47 -2.17
N GLN A 285 -15.30 -8.49 -3.03
CA GLN A 285 -15.66 -9.87 -2.70
C GLN A 285 -14.65 -10.52 -1.75
N THR A 286 -13.40 -10.09 -1.78
CA THR A 286 -12.29 -10.72 -1.06
C THR A 286 -11.52 -9.77 -0.18
N HIS A 287 -11.49 -8.46 -0.50
CA HIS A 287 -10.68 -7.44 0.17
C HIS A 287 -11.54 -6.46 0.97
N THR A 288 -11.06 -6.09 2.16
CA THR A 288 -11.67 -5.06 3.00
C THR A 288 -10.57 -4.13 3.51
N SER A 289 -10.61 -2.86 3.10
CA SER A 289 -9.66 -1.84 3.57
C SER A 289 -9.88 -1.50 5.04
N GLN A 290 -8.77 -1.29 5.76
CA GLN A 290 -8.75 -0.83 7.16
C GLN A 290 -7.98 0.50 7.31
N MET A 291 -7.93 1.30 6.25
CA MET A 291 -7.27 2.60 6.29
C MET A 291 -8.00 3.57 7.23
N PRO A 292 -7.28 4.52 7.87
CA PRO A 292 -7.87 5.48 8.81
C PRO A 292 -8.67 6.59 8.13
N PHE A 293 -8.96 6.45 6.84
CA PHE A 293 -9.76 7.36 6.01
C PHE A 293 -10.60 6.59 4.99
N ALA A 294 -11.59 7.25 4.41
CA ALA A 294 -12.44 6.64 3.39
C ALA A 294 -11.67 6.46 2.07
N MET A 295 -11.72 5.26 1.52
CA MET A 295 -11.13 4.97 0.21
C MET A 295 -12.02 5.53 -0.92
N PRO A 296 -11.43 5.99 -2.04
CA PRO A 296 -12.19 6.43 -3.19
C PRO A 296 -12.91 5.25 -3.86
N ALA A 297 -13.99 5.53 -4.54
CA ALA A 297 -14.61 4.55 -5.43
C ALA A 297 -13.79 4.41 -6.71
N CYS A 298 -13.28 3.21 -6.99
CA CYS A 298 -12.57 2.89 -8.22
C CYS A 298 -13.60 2.27 -9.20
N GLU A 299 -14.17 3.09 -10.08
CA GLU A 299 -15.24 2.65 -10.99
C GLU A 299 -14.82 2.66 -12.46
N SER A 300 -13.75 3.37 -12.79
CA SER A 300 -13.26 3.50 -14.16
C SER A 300 -12.82 2.16 -14.74
N VAL A 301 -13.08 1.97 -16.02
CA VAL A 301 -12.68 0.82 -16.80
C VAL A 301 -11.61 1.16 -17.85
N VAL A 302 -11.27 2.43 -17.98
CA VAL A 302 -10.40 2.94 -19.06
C VAL A 302 -9.05 2.24 -19.05
N ASP A 303 -8.43 2.11 -17.87
CA ASP A 303 -7.15 1.43 -17.69
C ASP A 303 -7.27 0.08 -16.97
N ASN A 304 -8.47 -0.49 -16.86
CA ASN A 304 -8.62 -1.89 -16.44
C ASN A 304 -8.09 -2.81 -17.54
N TYR A 305 -7.29 -3.81 -17.15
CA TYR A 305 -6.61 -4.70 -18.08
C TYR A 305 -7.55 -5.31 -19.14
N PHE A 306 -8.66 -5.92 -18.71
CA PHE A 306 -9.54 -6.64 -19.63
C PHE A 306 -10.27 -5.72 -20.60
N TYR A 307 -10.64 -4.53 -20.18
CA TYR A 307 -11.25 -3.55 -21.07
C TYR A 307 -10.21 -2.97 -22.05
N ARG A 308 -9.01 -2.67 -21.56
CA ARG A 308 -7.93 -2.10 -22.37
C ARG A 308 -7.45 -3.06 -23.46
N GLU A 309 -7.32 -4.34 -23.13
CA GLU A 309 -6.86 -5.39 -24.08
C GLU A 309 -8.01 -5.99 -24.90
N GLY A 310 -9.27 -5.55 -24.67
CA GLY A 310 -10.45 -6.08 -25.37
C GLY A 310 -10.74 -7.56 -25.04
N LEU A 311 -10.49 -7.95 -23.79
CA LEU A 311 -10.64 -9.31 -23.27
C LEU A 311 -11.82 -9.43 -22.28
N TYR A 312 -12.63 -8.37 -22.13
CA TYR A 312 -13.86 -8.35 -21.36
C TYR A 312 -15.07 -8.59 -22.25
N PHE A 313 -15.96 -9.49 -21.83
CA PHE A 313 -17.16 -9.87 -22.58
C PHE A 313 -18.41 -9.77 -21.71
N GLU A 314 -19.42 -9.03 -22.20
CA GLU A 314 -20.67 -8.84 -21.48
C GLU A 314 -21.63 -10.04 -21.61
N ALA A 315 -21.40 -10.91 -22.58
CA ALA A 315 -22.22 -12.09 -22.83
C ALA A 315 -21.36 -13.23 -23.40
N ALA A 316 -21.82 -14.47 -23.23
CA ALA A 316 -21.18 -15.68 -23.75
C ALA A 316 -21.40 -15.84 -25.28
N ASP A 317 -21.08 -14.83 -26.06
CA ASP A 317 -21.12 -14.90 -27.54
C ASP A 317 -19.88 -15.62 -28.05
N MET A 318 -20.01 -16.94 -28.30
CA MET A 318 -18.92 -17.78 -28.72
C MET A 318 -18.36 -17.42 -30.11
N ALA A 319 -19.11 -16.69 -30.95
CA ALA A 319 -18.58 -16.22 -32.22
C ALA A 319 -17.58 -15.05 -32.00
N VAL A 320 -17.92 -14.11 -31.13
CA VAL A 320 -17.05 -12.99 -30.77
C VAL A 320 -15.84 -13.47 -29.97
N ILE A 321 -16.08 -14.29 -28.94
CA ILE A 321 -15.02 -14.82 -28.06
C ILE A 321 -14.04 -15.69 -28.87
N GLY A 322 -14.54 -16.60 -29.70
CA GLY A 322 -13.72 -17.46 -30.55
C GLY A 322 -12.90 -16.67 -31.57
N GLN A 323 -13.44 -15.57 -32.12
CA GLN A 323 -12.70 -14.68 -32.99
C GLN A 323 -11.53 -14.01 -32.23
N LYS A 324 -11.77 -13.54 -31.00
CA LYS A 324 -10.72 -12.94 -30.16
C LYS A 324 -9.66 -13.97 -29.79
N VAL A 325 -10.05 -15.16 -29.35
CA VAL A 325 -9.11 -16.27 -29.06
C VAL A 325 -8.25 -16.58 -30.29
N THR A 326 -8.85 -16.64 -31.48
CA THR A 326 -8.10 -16.86 -32.74
C THR A 326 -7.13 -15.73 -33.03
N GLN A 327 -7.52 -14.47 -32.78
CA GLN A 327 -6.68 -13.31 -32.98
C GLN A 327 -5.44 -13.38 -32.06
N GLU A 328 -5.62 -13.60 -30.76
CA GLU A 328 -4.53 -13.71 -29.78
C GLU A 328 -3.56 -14.85 -30.14
N TYR A 329 -4.13 -16.02 -30.50
CA TYR A 329 -3.35 -17.16 -30.94
C TYR A 329 -2.49 -16.85 -32.17
N LEU A 330 -3.05 -16.15 -33.17
CA LEU A 330 -2.34 -15.79 -34.40
C LEU A 330 -1.27 -14.72 -34.19
N GLN A 331 -1.44 -13.87 -33.15
CA GLN A 331 -0.43 -12.92 -32.71
C GLN A 331 0.73 -13.59 -31.97
N GLY A 332 0.58 -14.87 -31.62
CA GLY A 332 1.60 -15.67 -30.97
C GLY A 332 1.55 -15.61 -29.44
N GLU A 333 0.44 -15.08 -28.90
CA GLU A 333 0.22 -15.06 -27.46
C GLU A 333 0.19 -16.49 -26.90
N LYS A 334 0.86 -16.67 -25.77
CA LYS A 334 0.94 -17.97 -25.07
C LYS A 334 -0.05 -18.08 -23.93
N GLU A 335 -0.60 -16.96 -23.52
CA GLU A 335 -1.62 -16.84 -22.48
C GLU A 335 -2.78 -16.00 -23.00
N ILE A 336 -3.98 -16.55 -22.99
CA ILE A 336 -5.20 -15.84 -23.38
C ILE A 336 -6.11 -15.74 -22.17
N CYS A 337 -6.23 -14.55 -21.60
CA CYS A 337 -7.06 -14.27 -20.43
C CYS A 337 -8.41 -13.73 -20.89
N LEU A 338 -9.50 -14.42 -20.57
CA LEU A 338 -10.86 -14.01 -20.90
C LEU A 338 -11.63 -13.69 -19.63
N ARG A 339 -12.30 -12.54 -19.56
CA ARG A 339 -13.15 -12.17 -18.44
C ARG A 339 -14.59 -11.98 -18.86
N MET A 340 -15.49 -12.63 -18.15
CA MET A 340 -16.94 -12.50 -18.37
C MET A 340 -17.55 -11.55 -17.35
N SER A 341 -18.65 -10.90 -17.75
CA SER A 341 -19.37 -9.95 -16.87
C SER A 341 -20.01 -10.61 -15.65
N ASN A 342 -20.31 -11.91 -15.74
CA ASN A 342 -21.01 -12.65 -14.69
C ASN A 342 -20.69 -14.16 -14.74
N LEU A 343 -21.00 -14.84 -13.65
CA LEU A 343 -20.71 -16.25 -13.44
C LEU A 343 -21.43 -17.16 -14.47
N GLN A 344 -22.65 -16.84 -14.89
CA GLN A 344 -23.40 -17.67 -15.83
C GLN A 344 -22.70 -17.70 -17.21
N ASP A 345 -22.34 -16.53 -17.72
CA ASP A 345 -21.62 -16.43 -18.98
C ASP A 345 -20.23 -17.07 -18.88
N TYR A 346 -19.54 -16.89 -17.76
CA TYR A 346 -18.26 -17.55 -17.49
C TYR A 346 -18.36 -19.08 -17.58
N LEU A 347 -19.33 -19.68 -16.90
CA LEU A 347 -19.52 -21.12 -16.92
C LEU A 347 -19.87 -21.64 -18.32
N GLN A 348 -20.68 -20.89 -19.08
CA GLN A 348 -21.01 -21.23 -20.47
C GLN A 348 -19.78 -21.17 -21.37
N VAL A 349 -18.95 -20.13 -21.27
CA VAL A 349 -17.70 -19.99 -22.06
C VAL A 349 -16.71 -21.09 -21.69
N LYS A 350 -16.56 -21.41 -20.41
CA LYS A 350 -15.71 -22.51 -19.95
C LYS A 350 -16.20 -23.85 -20.50
N GLU A 351 -17.50 -24.15 -20.45
CA GLU A 351 -18.07 -25.37 -21.01
C GLU A 351 -17.73 -25.51 -22.49
N HIS A 352 -17.88 -24.45 -23.28
CA HIS A 352 -17.59 -24.48 -24.70
C HIS A 352 -16.10 -24.62 -24.98
N LEU A 353 -15.27 -23.75 -24.42
CA LEU A 353 -13.85 -23.74 -24.77
C LEU A 353 -13.10 -24.93 -24.19
N ILE A 354 -13.41 -25.35 -22.96
CA ILE A 354 -12.64 -26.36 -22.23
C ILE A 354 -13.34 -27.70 -22.24
N ASP A 355 -14.58 -27.81 -21.72
CA ASP A 355 -15.23 -29.11 -21.52
C ASP A 355 -15.64 -29.77 -22.86
N LYS A 356 -16.01 -28.96 -23.87
CA LYS A 356 -16.28 -29.39 -25.23
C LYS A 356 -15.07 -29.34 -26.18
N GLU A 357 -13.91 -28.86 -25.64
CA GLU A 357 -12.65 -28.74 -26.39
C GLU A 357 -12.74 -27.84 -27.64
N GLU A 358 -13.72 -26.94 -27.72
CA GLU A 358 -13.90 -26.05 -28.87
C GLU A 358 -12.75 -25.04 -29.04
N VAL A 359 -11.92 -24.84 -28.02
CA VAL A 359 -10.70 -24.01 -28.06
C VAL A 359 -9.79 -24.42 -29.22
N PHE A 360 -9.71 -25.73 -29.56
CA PHE A 360 -8.88 -26.20 -30.65
C PHE A 360 -9.38 -25.80 -32.04
N GLN A 361 -10.64 -25.39 -32.17
CA GLN A 361 -11.17 -24.82 -33.42
C GLN A 361 -10.64 -23.41 -33.64
N TYR A 362 -10.42 -22.67 -32.54
CA TYR A 362 -9.93 -21.30 -32.54
C TYR A 362 -8.39 -21.20 -32.53
N CYS A 363 -7.73 -22.16 -31.89
CA CYS A 363 -6.27 -22.28 -31.83
C CYS A 363 -5.79 -23.41 -32.77
N ASN A 364 -5.99 -23.22 -34.05
CA ASN A 364 -5.67 -24.24 -35.05
C ASN A 364 -4.17 -24.55 -35.12
N GLY A 365 -3.79 -25.73 -34.68
CA GLY A 365 -2.41 -26.23 -34.60
C GLY A 365 -1.93 -26.42 -33.15
N ALA A 366 -2.63 -25.92 -32.14
CA ALA A 366 -2.39 -26.30 -30.75
C ALA A 366 -2.77 -27.78 -30.56
N ARG A 367 -1.90 -28.55 -29.86
CA ARG A 367 -2.11 -29.98 -29.60
C ARG A 367 -2.53 -30.26 -28.18
N GLU A 368 -2.20 -29.31 -27.29
CA GLU A 368 -2.43 -29.39 -25.86
C GLU A 368 -2.64 -27.99 -25.35
N ILE A 369 -3.53 -27.84 -24.41
CA ILE A 369 -3.72 -26.62 -23.62
C ILE A 369 -3.70 -26.96 -22.13
N THR A 370 -3.33 -26.01 -21.31
CA THR A 370 -3.65 -26.00 -19.91
C THR A 370 -4.44 -24.74 -19.61
N TYR A 371 -5.11 -24.69 -18.47
CA TYR A 371 -5.85 -23.49 -18.08
C TYR A 371 -5.84 -23.33 -16.57
N PHE A 372 -6.04 -22.12 -16.12
CA PHE A 372 -6.41 -21.81 -14.74
C PHE A 372 -7.58 -20.85 -14.71
N GLU A 373 -8.24 -20.79 -13.58
CA GLU A 373 -9.48 -20.03 -13.41
C GLU A 373 -9.42 -19.16 -12.16
N ASN A 374 -9.96 -17.95 -12.29
CA ASN A 374 -10.36 -17.13 -11.15
C ASN A 374 -11.87 -16.96 -11.22
N GLN A 375 -12.59 -17.92 -10.62
CA GLN A 375 -14.05 -17.97 -10.71
C GLN A 375 -14.71 -16.78 -10.01
N SER A 376 -14.11 -16.25 -8.94
CA SER A 376 -14.64 -15.09 -8.22
C SER A 376 -14.66 -13.83 -9.10
N LEU A 377 -13.70 -13.70 -10.02
CA LEU A 377 -13.62 -12.61 -10.99
C LEU A 377 -14.14 -13.01 -12.38
N CYS A 378 -14.67 -14.21 -12.55
CA CYS A 378 -15.14 -14.75 -13.83
C CYS A 378 -14.04 -14.73 -14.92
N ILE A 379 -12.81 -15.10 -14.56
CA ILE A 379 -11.65 -15.11 -15.45
C ILE A 379 -11.26 -16.56 -15.78
N LEU A 380 -11.11 -16.82 -17.08
CA LEU A 380 -10.53 -18.05 -17.62
C LEU A 380 -9.23 -17.70 -18.35
N THR A 381 -8.11 -18.28 -17.93
CA THR A 381 -6.82 -18.13 -18.61
C THR A 381 -6.42 -19.43 -19.27
N ILE A 382 -6.23 -19.39 -20.58
CA ILE A 382 -5.84 -20.53 -21.44
C ILE A 382 -4.35 -20.39 -21.74
N LEU A 383 -3.61 -21.48 -21.54
CA LEU A 383 -2.18 -21.58 -21.79
C LEU A 383 -1.94 -22.50 -23.00
N LEU A 384 -1.20 -21.99 -24.00
CA LEU A 384 -0.97 -22.60 -25.31
C LEU A 384 0.45 -23.15 -25.45
#